data_11d0b74bd96229006136eb21cf1e0d7b
#
_entry.id   11d0b74bd96229006136eb21cf1e0d7b
#
_cell.length_a   1.000
_cell.length_b   1.000
_cell.length_c   1.000
_cell.angle_alpha   90.00
_cell.angle_beta   90.00
_cell.angle_gamma   90.00
#
_symmetry.space_group_name_H-M   'P 1'
#
loop_
_entity.id
_entity.type
_entity.pdbx_description
1 polymer ?
#
loop_
_entity_poly.entity_id
_entity_poly.type
_entity_poly.pdbx_seq_one_letter_code
_entity_poly.pdbx_strand_id
1 'polypeptide(L)'
;MNKRDIFIGGAWPYANYFLHVGHLAALLPGDLLAKYYRGKGDNVIYVSGSDCHGTPITERAKKEGVEPNQIAEYYHTEFAKTFDRLGFEYDEYSSTMSEHHKEYVKEKFKKMIENGYMKKK
;
A
#
# COMPACT_ATOMS: atom_id res chain seq x y z
N MET A 1 30.53 2.66 12.94
CA MET A 1 29.52 3.64 12.47
C MET A 1 28.20 3.37 13.19
N ASN A 2 27.52 4.42 13.67
CA ASN A 2 26.20 4.24 14.26
C ASN A 2 25.20 3.84 13.14
N LYS A 3 24.45 2.75 13.37
CA LYS A 3 23.33 2.37 12.51
C LYS A 3 22.28 3.47 12.51
N ARG A 4 21.74 3.78 11.35
CA ARG A 4 20.60 4.71 11.21
C ARG A 4 19.31 3.92 11.11
N ASP A 5 18.24 4.49 11.61
CA ASP A 5 16.87 3.98 11.39
C ASP A 5 16.30 4.72 10.18
N ILE A 6 15.95 3.99 9.15
CA ILE A 6 15.46 4.51 7.87
C ILE A 6 14.09 3.92 7.57
N PHE A 7 13.12 4.80 7.35
CA PHE A 7 11.78 4.42 6.93
C PHE A 7 11.55 4.83 5.47
N ILE A 8 11.10 3.89 4.65
CA ILE A 8 10.77 4.12 3.25
C ILE A 8 9.31 3.72 3.04
N GLY A 9 8.49 4.67 2.60
CA GLY A 9 7.11 4.44 2.20
C GLY A 9 6.98 4.38 0.68
N GLY A 10 6.54 3.26 0.15
CA GLY A 10 6.18 3.11 -1.25
C GLY A 10 4.80 3.67 -1.56
N ALA A 11 4.56 4.05 -2.81
CA ALA A 11 3.22 4.41 -3.27
C ALA A 11 2.28 3.20 -3.24
N TRP A 12 0.98 3.45 -3.07
CA TRP A 12 -0.04 2.40 -2.97
C TRP A 12 -0.88 2.38 -4.25
N PRO A 13 -0.62 1.45 -5.20
CA PRO A 13 -1.40 1.35 -6.42
C PRO A 13 -2.83 0.88 -6.16
N TYR A 14 -3.78 1.37 -6.96
CA TYR A 14 -5.17 0.92 -6.92
C TYR A 14 -5.29 -0.55 -7.35
N ALA A 15 -5.95 -1.36 -6.50
CA ALA A 15 -6.19 -2.78 -6.75
C ALA A 15 -7.40 -3.01 -7.69
N ASN A 16 -7.35 -2.47 -8.91
CA ASN A 16 -8.44 -2.55 -9.89
C ASN A 16 -8.01 -3.12 -11.25
N TYR A 17 -6.71 -3.27 -11.49
CA TYR A 17 -6.14 -3.86 -12.70
C TYR A 17 -4.70 -4.28 -12.47
N PHE A 18 -4.09 -5.03 -13.41
CA PHE A 18 -2.69 -5.44 -13.32
C PHE A 18 -1.73 -4.26 -13.28
N LEU A 19 -0.58 -4.47 -12.62
CA LEU A 19 0.52 -3.51 -12.65
C LEU A 19 1.06 -3.38 -14.08
N HIS A 20 1.49 -2.17 -14.41
CA HIS A 20 2.21 -1.89 -15.65
C HIS A 20 3.56 -1.23 -15.33
N VAL A 21 4.40 -1.08 -16.35
CA VAL A 21 5.77 -0.51 -16.22
C VAL A 21 5.79 0.82 -15.47
N GLY A 22 4.78 1.67 -15.63
CA GLY A 22 4.70 2.95 -14.91
C GLY A 22 4.59 2.77 -13.39
N HIS A 23 3.85 1.77 -12.91
CA HIS A 23 3.80 1.45 -11.48
C HIS A 23 5.17 0.97 -10.97
N LEU A 24 5.82 0.11 -11.76
CA LEU A 24 7.14 -0.41 -11.39
C LEU A 24 8.19 0.68 -11.37
N ALA A 25 8.17 1.61 -12.34
CA ALA A 25 9.08 2.75 -12.39
C ALA A 25 8.92 3.68 -11.17
N ALA A 26 7.70 3.83 -10.65
CA ALA A 26 7.43 4.65 -9.47
C ALA A 26 7.87 3.97 -8.15
N LEU A 27 7.81 2.64 -8.08
CA LEU A 27 8.08 1.88 -6.86
C LEU A 27 9.52 1.38 -6.76
N LEU A 28 10.17 1.09 -7.87
CA LEU A 28 11.54 0.58 -7.93
C LEU A 28 12.57 1.44 -7.18
N PRO A 29 12.53 2.79 -7.23
CA PRO A 29 13.48 3.61 -6.47
C PRO A 29 13.45 3.34 -4.96
N GLY A 30 12.26 3.07 -4.38
CA GLY A 30 12.12 2.73 -2.97
C GLY A 30 12.81 1.41 -2.61
N ASP A 31 12.64 0.39 -3.44
CA ASP A 31 13.29 -0.91 -3.27
C ASP A 31 14.82 -0.80 -3.38
N LEU A 32 15.31 -0.07 -4.37
CA LEU A 32 16.74 0.17 -4.53
C LEU A 32 17.36 0.90 -3.33
N LEU A 33 16.67 1.91 -2.80
CA LEU A 33 17.10 2.62 -1.60
C LEU A 33 17.11 1.70 -0.38
N ALA A 34 16.08 0.86 -0.21
CA ALA A 34 16.02 -0.10 0.89
C ALA A 34 17.21 -1.06 0.84
N LYS A 35 17.46 -1.67 -0.32
CA LYS A 35 18.61 -2.56 -0.54
C LYS A 35 19.96 -1.87 -0.31
N TYR A 36 20.09 -0.64 -0.81
CA TYR A 36 21.33 0.15 -0.63
C TYR A 36 21.63 0.39 0.85
N TYR A 37 20.66 0.86 1.63
CA TYR A 37 20.88 1.16 3.03
C TYR A 37 21.02 -0.10 3.89
N ARG A 38 20.29 -1.17 3.58
CA ARG A 38 20.50 -2.49 4.20
C ARG A 38 21.92 -3.00 3.93
N GLY A 39 22.42 -2.87 2.70
CA GLY A 39 23.78 -3.23 2.33
C GLY A 39 24.85 -2.40 3.06
N LYS A 40 24.53 -1.19 3.52
CA LYS A 40 25.39 -0.36 4.39
C LYS A 40 25.30 -0.71 5.88
N GLY A 41 24.42 -1.63 6.25
CA GLY A 41 24.22 -2.06 7.63
C GLY A 41 23.26 -1.19 8.44
N ASP A 42 22.53 -0.27 7.82
CA ASP A 42 21.48 0.52 8.47
C ASP A 42 20.24 -0.34 8.79
N ASN A 43 19.43 0.10 9.76
CA ASN A 43 18.12 -0.49 10.03
C ASN A 43 17.10 0.12 9.05
N VAL A 44 16.52 -0.69 8.21
CA VAL A 44 15.59 -0.19 7.18
C VAL A 44 14.25 -0.87 7.31
N ILE A 45 13.19 -0.08 7.31
CA ILE A 45 11.81 -0.54 7.15
C ILE A 45 11.29 0.03 5.82
N TYR A 46 10.94 -0.85 4.89
CA TYR A 46 10.34 -0.50 3.61
C TYR A 46 8.94 -1.09 3.51
N VAL A 47 7.95 -0.23 3.41
CA VAL A 47 6.54 -0.63 3.40
C VAL A 47 5.81 -0.07 2.19
N SER A 48 4.82 -0.82 1.72
CA SER A 48 3.87 -0.39 0.71
C SER A 48 2.57 -1.20 0.86
N GLY A 49 1.68 -1.09 -0.10
CA GLY A 49 0.45 -1.86 -0.10
C GLY A 49 -0.44 -1.53 -1.29
N SER A 50 -1.63 -2.10 -1.29
CA SER A 50 -2.65 -1.84 -2.30
C SER A 50 -3.73 -0.90 -1.76
N ASP A 51 -4.07 0.13 -2.54
CA ASP A 51 -5.26 0.93 -2.30
C ASP A 51 -6.48 0.19 -2.86
N CYS A 52 -7.34 -0.26 -1.94
CA CYS A 52 -8.45 -1.17 -2.21
C CYS A 52 -9.82 -0.48 -2.17
N HIS A 53 -9.86 0.85 -2.07
CA HIS A 53 -11.11 1.61 -2.00
C HIS A 53 -11.19 2.62 -3.15
N GLY A 54 -12.42 2.96 -3.53
CA GLY A 54 -12.69 4.01 -4.49
C GLY A 54 -13.49 3.57 -5.70
N THR A 55 -13.95 4.57 -6.46
CA THR A 55 -14.82 4.41 -7.64
C THR A 55 -14.24 3.44 -8.69
N PRO A 56 -12.94 3.44 -9.02
CA PRO A 56 -12.42 2.53 -10.05
C PRO A 56 -12.65 1.04 -9.74
N ILE A 57 -12.56 0.66 -8.47
CA ILE A 57 -12.80 -0.74 -8.03
C ILE A 57 -14.29 -1.06 -8.10
N THR A 58 -15.15 -0.15 -7.64
CA THR A 58 -16.62 -0.32 -7.69
C THR A 58 -17.12 -0.42 -9.14
N GLU A 59 -16.61 0.41 -10.03
CA GLU A 59 -16.94 0.38 -11.46
C GLU A 59 -16.52 -0.95 -12.11
N ARG A 60 -15.34 -1.44 -11.77
CA ARG A 60 -14.83 -2.72 -12.24
C ARG A 60 -15.70 -3.88 -11.76
N ALA A 61 -16.02 -3.90 -10.48
CA ALA A 61 -16.88 -4.90 -9.87
C ALA A 61 -18.27 -4.98 -10.55
N LYS A 62 -18.87 -3.82 -10.82
CA LYS A 62 -20.14 -3.75 -11.56
C LYS A 62 -20.05 -4.36 -12.96
N LYS A 63 -18.97 -4.09 -13.69
CA LYS A 63 -18.76 -4.64 -15.04
C LYS A 63 -18.56 -6.15 -15.03
N GLU A 64 -17.93 -6.69 -14.00
CA GLU A 64 -17.65 -8.12 -13.87
C GLU A 64 -18.77 -8.89 -13.12
N GLY A 65 -19.74 -8.19 -12.55
CA GLY A 65 -20.86 -8.80 -11.81
C GLY A 65 -20.43 -9.44 -10.49
N VAL A 66 -19.40 -8.87 -9.84
CA VAL A 66 -18.84 -9.36 -8.58
C VAL A 66 -18.83 -8.27 -7.51
N GLU A 67 -18.53 -8.64 -6.26
CA GLU A 67 -18.38 -7.67 -5.18
C GLU A 67 -17.06 -6.90 -5.28
N PRO A 68 -17.02 -5.59 -4.91
CA PRO A 68 -15.81 -4.79 -4.94
C PRO A 68 -14.63 -5.39 -4.19
N ASN A 69 -14.90 -6.05 -3.06
CA ASN A 69 -13.86 -6.70 -2.26
C ASN A 69 -13.18 -7.83 -3.02
N GLN A 70 -13.89 -8.58 -3.84
CA GLN A 70 -13.32 -9.67 -4.64
C GLN A 70 -12.33 -9.13 -5.69
N ILE A 71 -12.67 -8.00 -6.33
CA ILE A 71 -11.75 -7.31 -7.26
C ILE A 71 -10.48 -6.88 -6.53
N ALA A 72 -10.64 -6.17 -5.41
CA ALA A 72 -9.52 -5.63 -4.66
C ALA A 72 -8.61 -6.73 -4.12
N GLU A 73 -9.15 -7.81 -3.56
CA GLU A 73 -8.39 -8.95 -3.02
C GLU A 73 -7.63 -9.69 -4.13
N TYR A 74 -8.27 -9.90 -5.27
CA TYR A 74 -7.63 -10.54 -6.42
C TYR A 74 -6.41 -9.73 -6.88
N TYR A 75 -6.56 -8.43 -7.15
CA TYR A 75 -5.46 -7.61 -7.65
C TYR A 75 -4.40 -7.35 -6.58
N HIS A 76 -4.77 -7.21 -5.31
CA HIS A 76 -3.80 -7.15 -4.21
C HIS A 76 -2.89 -8.38 -4.20
N THR A 77 -3.48 -9.57 -4.33
CA THR A 77 -2.74 -10.82 -4.39
C THR A 77 -1.82 -10.89 -5.62
N GLU A 78 -2.30 -10.47 -6.79
CA GLU A 78 -1.49 -10.44 -8.01
C GLU A 78 -0.35 -9.40 -7.94
N PHE A 79 -0.56 -8.27 -7.26
CA PHE A 79 0.49 -7.28 -7.02
C PHE A 79 1.58 -7.86 -6.13
N ALA A 80 1.21 -8.46 -5.00
CA ALA A 80 2.17 -9.08 -4.09
C ALA A 80 3.02 -10.14 -4.81
N LYS A 81 2.40 -11.03 -5.59
CA LYS A 81 3.11 -12.03 -6.41
C LYS A 81 4.04 -11.37 -7.45
N THR A 82 3.60 -10.27 -8.06
CA THR A 82 4.40 -9.57 -9.08
C THR A 82 5.65 -8.95 -8.44
N PHE A 83 5.50 -8.29 -7.29
CA PHE A 83 6.64 -7.72 -6.57
C PHE A 83 7.60 -8.79 -6.08
N ASP A 84 7.10 -9.89 -5.54
CA ASP A 84 7.93 -11.03 -5.13
C ASP A 84 8.75 -11.57 -6.31
N ARG A 85 8.12 -11.82 -7.45
CA ARG A 85 8.79 -12.29 -8.68
C ARG A 85 9.83 -11.32 -9.23
N LEU A 86 9.65 -10.01 -9.00
CA LEU A 86 10.60 -8.98 -9.40
C LEU A 86 11.68 -8.73 -8.34
N GLY A 87 11.62 -9.42 -7.22
CA GLY A 87 12.60 -9.31 -6.14
C GLY A 87 12.49 -8.03 -5.33
N PHE A 88 11.31 -7.45 -5.20
CA PHE A 88 11.07 -6.35 -4.26
C PHE A 88 11.14 -6.88 -2.82
N GLU A 89 11.80 -6.15 -1.95
CA GLU A 89 12.05 -6.56 -0.55
C GLU A 89 11.27 -5.67 0.43
N TYR A 90 9.95 -5.69 0.34
CA TYR A 90 9.09 -5.05 1.35
C TYR A 90 9.19 -5.79 2.70
N ASP A 91 9.29 -5.05 3.79
CA ASP A 91 9.10 -5.60 5.14
C ASP A 91 7.61 -5.85 5.40
N GLU A 92 6.75 -5.00 4.81
CA GLU A 92 5.30 -5.17 4.84
C GLU A 92 4.69 -4.67 3.53
N TYR A 93 3.92 -5.54 2.86
CA TYR A 93 3.07 -5.20 1.74
C TYR A 93 1.61 -5.42 2.13
N SER A 94 0.95 -4.37 2.58
CA SER A 94 -0.36 -4.43 3.21
C SER A 94 -1.51 -4.04 2.25
N SER A 95 -2.71 -3.96 2.80
CA SER A 95 -3.94 -3.59 2.08
C SER A 95 -4.74 -2.61 2.92
N THR A 96 -5.34 -1.60 2.26
CA THR A 96 -6.29 -0.70 2.93
C THR A 96 -7.57 -1.42 3.39
N MET A 97 -7.79 -2.67 2.96
CA MET A 97 -8.87 -3.54 3.44
C MET A 97 -8.55 -4.28 4.74
N SER A 98 -7.28 -4.30 5.18
CA SER A 98 -6.90 -4.99 6.41
C SER A 98 -7.67 -4.44 7.63
N GLU A 99 -8.03 -5.28 8.57
CA GLU A 99 -8.74 -4.86 9.78
C GLU A 99 -7.91 -3.86 10.59
N HIS A 100 -6.61 -4.09 10.69
CA HIS A 100 -5.70 -3.15 11.35
C HIS A 100 -5.75 -1.74 10.73
N HIS A 101 -5.74 -1.64 9.39
CA HIS A 101 -5.85 -0.35 8.70
C HIS A 101 -7.21 0.32 8.99
N LYS A 102 -8.30 -0.43 8.92
CA LYS A 102 -9.64 0.08 9.22
C LYS A 102 -9.77 0.60 10.64
N GLU A 103 -9.24 -0.12 11.62
CA GLU A 103 -9.25 0.31 13.02
C GLU A 103 -8.44 1.59 13.23
N TYR A 104 -7.24 1.64 12.66
CA TYR A 104 -6.39 2.82 12.72
C TYR A 104 -7.06 4.05 12.11
N VAL A 105 -7.67 3.92 10.94
CA VAL A 105 -8.39 5.02 10.28
C VAL A 105 -9.57 5.49 11.13
N LYS A 106 -10.36 4.57 11.69
CA LYS A 106 -11.48 4.91 12.58
C LYS A 106 -11.01 5.68 13.82
N GLU A 107 -9.91 5.25 14.44
CA GLU A 107 -9.33 5.93 15.59
C GLU A 107 -8.86 7.35 15.24
N LYS A 108 -8.12 7.49 14.12
CA LYS A 108 -7.66 8.80 13.64
C LYS A 108 -8.83 9.74 13.33
N PHE A 109 -9.86 9.23 12.68
CA PHE A 109 -11.06 10.00 12.37
C PHE A 109 -11.75 10.51 13.63
N LYS A 110 -11.91 9.66 14.66
CA LYS A 110 -12.46 10.08 15.97
C LYS A 110 -11.64 11.22 16.59
N LYS A 111 -10.31 11.08 16.63
CA LYS A 111 -9.41 12.13 17.15
C LYS A 111 -9.54 13.44 16.37
N MET A 112 -9.73 13.39 15.06
CA MET A 112 -9.93 14.59 14.24
C MET A 112 -11.24 15.31 14.59
N ILE A 113 -12.31 14.57 14.88
CA ILE A 113 -13.59 15.14 15.36
C ILE A 113 -13.40 15.76 16.75
N GLU A 114 -12.82 15.03 17.69
CA GLU A 114 -12.58 15.48 19.07
C GLU A 114 -11.75 16.76 19.14
N ASN A 115 -10.76 16.88 18.25
CA ASN A 115 -9.89 18.06 18.15
C ASN A 115 -10.52 19.21 17.33
N GLY A 116 -11.75 19.08 16.86
CA GLY A 116 -12.49 20.14 16.15
C GLY A 116 -12.03 20.40 14.71
N TYR A 117 -11.21 19.50 14.12
CA TYR A 117 -10.77 19.62 12.72
C TYR A 117 -11.85 19.25 11.71
N MET A 118 -12.93 18.62 12.16
CA MET A 118 -14.04 18.21 11.31
C MET A 118 -15.36 18.81 11.80
N LYS A 119 -16.13 19.35 10.85
CA LYS A 119 -17.49 19.88 11.11
C LYS A 119 -18.48 19.19 10.19
N LYS A 120 -19.64 18.85 10.74
CA LYS A 120 -20.77 18.39 9.94
C LYS A 120 -21.34 19.60 9.17
N LYS A 121 -21.47 19.47 7.84
CA LYS A 121 -22.18 20.45 7.01
C LYS A 121 -23.68 20.25 7.13
#